data_be544c55dd5e40d460b97cd0ecb75094
#
_entry.id   be544c55dd5e40d460b97cd0ecb75094
#
_cell.length_a   1.000
_cell.length_b   1.000
_cell.length_c   1.000
_cell.angle_alpha   90.00
_cell.angle_beta   90.00
_cell.angle_gamma   90.00
#
_symmetry.space_group_name_H-M   'P 1'
#
loop_
_entity.id
_entity.type
_entity.pdbx_description
1 polymer ?
#
loop_
_entity_poly.entity_id
_entity_poly.type
_entity_poly.pdbx_seq_one_letter_code
_entity_poly.pdbx_strand_id
1 'polypeptide(L)'
;MKQRYTHYIIGMLTALLLVACDAHRDFPDTAMKPCHILCTDGKVLSYEDYEKSGKQAIAVVFHINQREDVEGNGYAVYLWDIEPKAFADSIGIAQGTSADLTAYDGNINTFAMYGTTDTFSPLAESVFDIWRYGQSAYIPSVAQMRLLYAAKAVVSPIIEKCGGDPLPDETNDCWYWTSTEVKGQQTAKAWLYSLGSGAMQETPKIQAHRARPI
;
A
#
# COMPACT_ATOMS: atom_id res chain seq x y z
N MET A 1 -40.12 24.09 52.80
CA MET A 1 -38.96 24.67 52.09
C MET A 1 -37.87 23.64 51.66
N LYS A 2 -37.49 22.65 52.47
CA LYS A 2 -36.46 21.65 52.10
C LYS A 2 -36.74 20.81 50.85
N GLN A 3 -38.01 20.46 50.60
CA GLN A 3 -38.37 19.56 49.47
C GLN A 3 -38.25 20.23 48.08
N ARG A 4 -38.38 21.57 47.98
CA ARG A 4 -38.23 22.31 46.73
C ARG A 4 -36.78 22.42 46.28
N TYR A 5 -35.83 22.53 47.20
CA TYR A 5 -34.41 22.60 46.87
C TYR A 5 -33.84 21.25 46.37
N THR A 6 -34.42 20.14 46.84
CA THR A 6 -34.00 18.79 46.41
C THR A 6 -34.31 18.55 44.93
N HIS A 7 -35.44 19.02 44.42
CA HIS A 7 -35.83 18.91 43.01
C HIS A 7 -34.96 19.78 42.09
N TYR A 8 -34.55 20.97 42.54
CA TYR A 8 -33.61 21.82 41.76
C TYR A 8 -32.21 21.26 41.70
N ILE A 9 -31.70 20.64 42.77
CA ILE A 9 -30.40 20.03 42.83
C ILE A 9 -30.38 18.77 41.94
N ILE A 10 -31.40 17.94 41.96
CA ILE A 10 -31.54 16.74 41.07
C ILE A 10 -31.69 17.17 39.61
N GLY A 11 -32.47 18.21 39.32
CA GLY A 11 -32.61 18.74 37.95
C GLY A 11 -31.29 19.33 37.40
N MET A 12 -30.51 19.98 38.25
CA MET A 12 -29.21 20.56 37.87
C MET A 12 -28.11 19.48 37.70
N LEU A 13 -28.19 18.43 38.50
CA LEU A 13 -27.27 17.27 38.35
C LEU A 13 -27.56 16.45 37.09
N THR A 14 -28.82 16.26 36.73
CA THR A 14 -29.21 15.58 35.47
C THR A 14 -28.88 16.43 34.25
N ALA A 15 -29.00 17.75 34.29
CA ALA A 15 -28.59 18.64 33.22
C ALA A 15 -27.05 18.62 33.00
N LEU A 16 -26.25 18.55 34.08
CA LEU A 16 -24.80 18.39 33.97
C LEU A 16 -24.38 17.04 33.36
N LEU A 17 -25.13 15.97 33.63
CA LEU A 17 -24.84 14.63 33.06
C LEU A 17 -25.15 14.56 31.57
N LEU A 18 -26.10 15.35 31.06
CA LEU A 18 -26.43 15.39 29.63
C LEU A 18 -25.41 16.21 28.81
N VAL A 19 -24.71 17.14 29.40
CA VAL A 19 -23.65 17.93 28.72
C VAL A 19 -22.33 17.16 28.67
N ALA A 20 -22.12 16.17 29.54
CA ALA A 20 -20.91 15.36 29.55
C ALA A 20 -20.82 14.32 28.41
N CYS A 21 -21.93 14.07 27.67
CA CYS A 21 -21.92 13.13 26.55
C CYS A 21 -21.45 13.74 25.23
N ASP A 22 -21.37 15.06 25.08
CA ASP A 22 -20.88 15.73 23.87
C ASP A 22 -19.35 16.01 23.88
N ALA A 23 -18.65 15.53 24.89
CA ALA A 23 -17.19 15.69 24.97
C ALA A 23 -16.40 14.55 24.32
N HIS A 24 -17.03 13.63 23.58
CA HIS A 24 -16.33 12.82 22.59
C HIS A 24 -16.00 13.73 21.39
N ARG A 25 -14.95 14.51 21.53
CA ARG A 25 -14.26 15.02 20.37
C ARG A 25 -13.77 13.78 19.62
N ASP A 26 -14.31 13.56 18.45
CA ASP A 26 -13.78 12.59 17.52
C ASP A 26 -12.34 12.97 17.24
N PHE A 27 -11.41 12.31 17.92
CA PHE A 27 -10.01 12.43 17.56
C PHE A 27 -9.86 11.84 16.16
N PRO A 28 -9.10 12.49 15.26
CA PRO A 28 -8.87 11.95 13.94
C PRO A 28 -8.47 10.49 14.02
N ASP A 29 -9.15 9.62 13.29
CA ASP A 29 -8.82 8.20 13.23
C ASP A 29 -7.53 8.02 12.42
N THR A 30 -6.40 8.05 13.11
CA THR A 30 -5.06 7.87 12.53
C THR A 30 -4.60 6.42 12.56
N ALA A 31 -5.41 5.49 13.08
CA ALA A 31 -5.08 4.08 13.04
C ALA A 31 -5.06 3.60 11.58
N MET A 32 -4.05 2.78 11.23
CA MET A 32 -3.98 2.18 9.91
C MET A 32 -5.14 1.21 9.71
N LYS A 33 -5.97 1.47 8.69
CA LYS A 33 -7.12 0.64 8.28
C LYS A 33 -7.18 0.56 6.77
N PRO A 34 -7.78 -0.48 6.17
CA PRO A 34 -8.06 -0.49 4.74
C PRO A 34 -8.85 0.76 4.32
N CYS A 35 -8.53 1.30 3.14
CA CYS A 35 -9.08 2.54 2.59
C CYS A 35 -8.65 3.84 3.29
N HIS A 36 -7.81 3.79 4.31
CA HIS A 36 -7.16 4.98 4.84
C HIS A 36 -6.05 5.46 3.92
N ILE A 37 -5.73 6.73 4.02
CA ILE A 37 -4.81 7.43 3.13
C ILE A 37 -3.49 7.66 3.86
N LEU A 38 -2.40 7.17 3.28
CA LEU A 38 -1.04 7.50 3.69
C LEU A 38 -0.65 8.82 3.04
N CYS A 39 -0.25 9.78 3.86
CA CYS A 39 0.18 11.10 3.44
C CYS A 39 1.72 11.22 3.37
N THR A 40 2.21 12.23 2.66
CA THR A 40 3.66 12.50 2.49
C THR A 40 4.40 12.71 3.81
N ASP A 41 3.71 13.10 4.88
CA ASP A 41 4.28 13.27 6.22
C ASP A 41 4.23 11.98 7.08
N GLY A 42 3.88 10.85 6.48
CA GLY A 42 3.78 9.55 7.13
C GLY A 42 2.51 9.32 7.95
N LYS A 43 1.59 10.29 7.99
CA LYS A 43 0.31 10.11 8.69
C LYS A 43 -0.66 9.29 7.86
N VAL A 44 -1.39 8.42 8.55
CA VAL A 44 -2.49 7.64 7.98
C VAL A 44 -3.80 8.23 8.49
N LEU A 45 -4.69 8.63 7.58
CA LEU A 45 -5.94 9.32 7.89
C LEU A 45 -7.12 8.59 7.25
N SER A 46 -8.31 8.69 7.86
CA SER A 46 -9.56 8.38 7.16
C SER A 46 -9.71 9.32 5.95
N TYR A 47 -10.52 8.93 4.95
CA TYR A 47 -10.74 9.83 3.79
C TYR A 47 -11.34 11.17 4.23
N GLU A 48 -12.28 11.17 5.19
CA GLU A 48 -12.91 12.37 5.71
C GLU A 48 -11.90 13.32 6.41
N ASP A 49 -10.99 12.77 7.22
CA ASP A 49 -9.95 13.56 7.88
C ASP A 49 -8.91 14.03 6.89
N TYR A 50 -8.60 13.23 5.89
CA TYR A 50 -7.70 13.60 4.80
C TYR A 50 -8.21 14.85 4.06
N GLU A 51 -9.48 14.87 3.63
CA GLU A 51 -10.07 16.02 2.94
C GLU A 51 -9.99 17.31 3.77
N LYS A 52 -10.14 17.21 5.10
CA LYS A 52 -10.05 18.36 6.01
C LYS A 52 -8.62 18.78 6.34
N SER A 53 -7.65 17.89 6.11
CA SER A 53 -6.26 18.06 6.59
C SER A 53 -5.42 18.99 5.74
N GLY A 54 -5.75 19.18 4.46
CA GLY A 54 -4.91 19.87 3.49
C GLY A 54 -3.58 19.15 3.18
N LYS A 55 -3.43 17.86 3.57
CA LYS A 55 -2.23 17.06 3.32
C LYS A 55 -2.22 16.49 1.91
N GLN A 56 -1.05 16.06 1.47
CA GLN A 56 -0.88 15.40 0.19
C GLN A 56 -0.87 13.88 0.39
N ALA A 57 -1.76 13.17 -0.33
CA ALA A 57 -1.79 11.71 -0.36
C ALA A 57 -0.65 11.15 -1.23
N ILE A 58 -0.12 9.98 -0.84
CA ILE A 58 0.84 9.23 -1.65
C ILE A 58 0.39 7.78 -1.88
N ALA A 59 -0.38 7.20 -0.95
CA ALA A 59 -0.81 5.81 -1.06
C ALA A 59 -2.14 5.59 -0.32
N VAL A 60 -2.81 4.48 -0.64
CA VAL A 60 -4.04 4.02 0.02
C VAL A 60 -3.77 2.67 0.68
N VAL A 61 -4.07 2.54 1.96
CA VAL A 61 -3.94 1.29 2.71
C VAL A 61 -4.91 0.25 2.15
N PHE A 62 -4.39 -0.92 1.77
CA PHE A 62 -5.21 -2.00 1.24
C PHE A 62 -5.21 -3.27 2.11
N HIS A 63 -4.24 -3.41 3.00
CA HIS A 63 -4.12 -4.58 3.87
C HIS A 63 -3.53 -4.21 5.23
N ILE A 64 -4.01 -4.88 6.29
CA ILE A 64 -3.47 -4.77 7.64
C ILE A 64 -2.89 -6.13 8.02
N ASN A 65 -1.61 -6.15 8.38
CA ASN A 65 -0.95 -7.35 8.84
C ASN A 65 -1.42 -7.69 10.25
N GLN A 66 -1.91 -8.91 10.41
CA GLN A 66 -2.31 -9.46 11.72
C GLN A 66 -1.30 -10.48 12.24
N ARG A 67 -0.23 -10.71 11.49
CA ARG A 67 0.81 -11.69 11.77
C ARG A 67 2.05 -10.98 12.28
N GLU A 68 2.63 -11.49 13.36
CA GLU A 68 3.86 -10.94 13.96
C GLU A 68 5.14 -11.26 13.15
N ASP A 69 5.06 -12.29 12.28
CA ASP A 69 6.17 -12.76 11.44
C ASP A 69 6.28 -12.05 10.08
N VAL A 70 5.46 -11.04 9.84
CA VAL A 70 5.45 -10.22 8.62
C VAL A 70 5.91 -8.80 8.94
N GLU A 71 6.83 -8.27 8.14
CA GLU A 71 7.35 -6.92 8.32
C GLU A 71 6.24 -5.86 8.12
N GLY A 72 6.20 -4.91 9.05
CA GLY A 72 5.28 -3.78 9.00
C GLY A 72 3.85 -4.10 9.48
N ASN A 73 3.09 -3.05 9.75
CA ASN A 73 1.72 -3.16 10.27
C ASN A 73 0.67 -3.37 9.16
N GLY A 74 1.04 -3.22 7.90
CA GLY A 74 0.15 -3.35 6.75
C GLY A 74 0.79 -2.85 5.47
N TYR A 75 0.01 -2.86 4.39
CA TYR A 75 0.46 -2.44 3.07
C TYR A 75 -0.42 -1.32 2.52
N ALA A 76 0.22 -0.32 1.91
CA ALA A 76 -0.46 0.75 1.21
C ALA A 76 0.01 0.79 -0.25
N VAL A 77 -0.92 0.88 -1.19
CA VAL A 77 -0.63 0.97 -2.63
C VAL A 77 -0.46 2.42 -3.03
N TYR A 78 0.63 2.73 -3.72
CA TYR A 78 0.89 4.06 -4.24
C TYR A 78 -0.17 4.50 -5.25
N LEU A 79 -0.38 5.82 -5.34
CA LEU A 79 -1.43 6.40 -6.20
C LEU A 79 -1.14 6.24 -7.69
N TRP A 80 0.12 6.08 -8.10
CA TRP A 80 0.53 6.03 -9.50
C TRP A 80 1.37 4.81 -9.81
N ASP A 81 1.33 4.40 -11.07
CA ASP A 81 2.22 3.39 -11.62
C ASP A 81 3.63 3.94 -11.82
N ILE A 82 4.61 3.05 -11.78
CA ILE A 82 5.92 3.29 -12.39
C ILE A 82 5.82 3.01 -13.89
N GLU A 83 6.34 3.93 -14.70
CA GLU A 83 6.48 3.75 -16.13
C GLU A 83 7.20 2.44 -16.47
N PRO A 84 6.90 1.83 -17.63
CA PRO A 84 7.48 0.53 -17.98
C PRO A 84 9.01 0.51 -17.88
N LYS A 85 9.53 -0.37 -17.04
CA LYS A 85 10.96 -0.62 -16.83
C LYS A 85 11.26 -2.11 -16.94
N ALA A 86 12.48 -2.44 -17.31
CA ALA A 86 12.97 -3.80 -17.22
C ALA A 86 13.24 -4.18 -15.76
N PHE A 87 12.96 -5.42 -15.40
CA PHE A 87 13.29 -5.99 -14.10
C PHE A 87 14.82 -6.00 -13.87
N ALA A 88 15.56 -6.35 -14.91
CA ALA A 88 17.02 -6.28 -14.98
C ALA A 88 17.46 -5.82 -16.38
N ASP A 89 18.62 -5.18 -16.49
CA ASP A 89 19.20 -4.72 -17.75
C ASP A 89 19.77 -5.85 -18.61
N SER A 90 20.03 -7.00 -18.00
CA SER A 90 20.61 -8.18 -18.63
C SER A 90 20.01 -9.47 -18.06
N ILE A 91 20.23 -10.59 -18.77
CA ILE A 91 19.92 -11.94 -18.34
C ILE A 91 21.22 -12.71 -18.05
N GLY A 92 21.12 -13.81 -17.32
CA GLY A 92 22.27 -14.64 -16.95
C GLY A 92 22.65 -14.50 -15.47
N ILE A 93 22.17 -13.48 -14.79
CA ILE A 93 22.43 -13.20 -13.38
C ILE A 93 21.11 -13.09 -12.61
N ALA A 94 21.04 -13.77 -11.46
CA ALA A 94 19.92 -13.60 -10.54
C ALA A 94 20.04 -12.27 -9.78
N GLN A 95 18.89 -11.62 -9.52
CA GLN A 95 18.86 -10.38 -8.73
C GLN A 95 18.88 -10.64 -7.21
N GLY A 96 18.98 -11.90 -6.80
CA GLY A 96 19.00 -12.28 -5.39
C GLY A 96 17.62 -12.20 -4.71
N THR A 97 16.53 -12.08 -5.48
CA THR A 97 15.19 -12.08 -4.94
C THR A 97 14.72 -13.50 -4.61
N SER A 98 13.74 -13.61 -3.71
CA SER A 98 13.07 -14.87 -3.43
C SER A 98 12.30 -15.36 -4.66
N ALA A 99 12.23 -16.68 -4.85
CA ALA A 99 11.36 -17.34 -5.80
C ALA A 99 10.13 -17.99 -5.14
N ASP A 100 9.84 -17.63 -3.88
CA ASP A 100 8.69 -18.12 -3.13
C ASP A 100 7.45 -17.28 -3.44
N LEU A 101 6.46 -17.90 -4.09
CA LEU A 101 5.20 -17.27 -4.47
C LEU A 101 4.28 -16.96 -3.27
N THR A 102 4.64 -17.41 -2.08
CA THR A 102 3.83 -17.24 -0.86
C THR A 102 4.44 -16.25 0.13
N ALA A 103 5.69 -15.81 -0.12
CA ALA A 103 6.40 -14.89 0.76
C ALA A 103 5.95 -13.43 0.56
N TYR A 104 5.80 -12.71 1.68
CA TYR A 104 5.47 -11.28 1.71
C TYR A 104 6.74 -10.44 1.81
N ASP A 105 7.67 -10.66 0.89
CA ASP A 105 9.07 -10.23 0.94
C ASP A 105 9.44 -9.15 -0.10
N GLY A 106 8.45 -8.43 -0.63
CA GLY A 106 8.66 -7.43 -1.68
C GLY A 106 9.69 -6.36 -1.31
N ASN A 107 9.72 -5.92 -0.06
CA ASN A 107 10.71 -4.97 0.43
C ASN A 107 12.13 -5.56 0.35
N ILE A 108 12.35 -6.75 0.91
CA ILE A 108 13.64 -7.44 0.88
C ILE A 108 14.09 -7.69 -0.56
N ASN A 109 13.19 -8.14 -1.43
CA ASN A 109 13.45 -8.40 -2.84
C ASN A 109 13.85 -7.11 -3.58
N THR A 110 13.16 -5.99 -3.32
CA THR A 110 13.48 -4.70 -3.95
C THR A 110 14.87 -4.22 -3.55
N PHE A 111 15.24 -4.38 -2.28
CA PHE A 111 16.61 -4.09 -1.82
C PHE A 111 17.65 -5.01 -2.47
N ALA A 112 17.37 -6.30 -2.61
CA ALA A 112 18.27 -7.24 -3.29
C ALA A 112 18.47 -6.83 -4.75
N MET A 113 17.41 -6.47 -5.47
CA MET A 113 17.50 -5.99 -6.86
C MET A 113 18.33 -4.71 -6.97
N TYR A 114 18.16 -3.76 -6.05
CA TYR A 114 18.92 -2.52 -6.05
C TYR A 114 20.40 -2.73 -5.67
N GLY A 115 20.67 -3.64 -4.75
CA GLY A 115 22.02 -3.93 -4.25
C GLY A 115 22.86 -4.87 -5.12
N THR A 116 22.29 -5.47 -6.17
CA THR A 116 23.03 -6.37 -7.06
C THR A 116 24.02 -5.59 -7.92
N THR A 117 25.32 -5.95 -7.83
CA THR A 117 26.41 -5.23 -8.51
C THR A 117 26.72 -5.75 -9.91
N ASP A 118 26.39 -7.02 -10.19
CA ASP A 118 26.73 -7.69 -11.45
C ASP A 118 25.70 -7.46 -12.56
N THR A 119 24.55 -6.89 -12.21
CA THR A 119 23.48 -6.52 -13.13
C THR A 119 22.68 -5.37 -12.52
N PHE A 120 22.18 -4.47 -13.33
CA PHE A 120 21.42 -3.31 -12.87
C PHE A 120 19.92 -3.58 -12.98
N SER A 121 19.14 -3.09 -12.01
CA SER A 121 17.68 -3.14 -12.05
C SER A 121 17.07 -1.76 -12.27
N PRO A 122 16.70 -1.41 -13.52
CA PRO A 122 16.03 -0.14 -13.81
C PRO A 122 14.71 0.00 -13.04
N LEU A 123 14.05 -1.12 -12.78
CA LEU A 123 12.80 -1.15 -12.01
C LEU A 123 13.04 -0.79 -10.53
N ALA A 124 14.01 -1.41 -9.87
CA ALA A 124 14.32 -1.12 -8.47
C ALA A 124 14.80 0.33 -8.29
N GLU A 125 15.65 0.85 -9.19
CA GLU A 125 16.08 2.24 -9.12
C GLU A 125 14.92 3.22 -9.20
N SER A 126 13.95 2.98 -10.07
CA SER A 126 12.76 3.83 -10.19
C SER A 126 11.93 3.88 -8.92
N VAL A 127 11.93 2.83 -8.10
CA VAL A 127 11.25 2.81 -6.79
C VAL A 127 12.03 3.64 -5.77
N PHE A 128 13.35 3.52 -5.75
CA PHE A 128 14.20 4.31 -4.84
C PHE A 128 14.11 5.81 -5.11
N ASP A 129 13.82 6.22 -6.34
CA ASP A 129 13.54 7.62 -6.67
C ASP A 129 12.30 8.18 -5.97
N ILE A 130 11.31 7.33 -5.63
CA ILE A 130 10.10 7.73 -4.89
C ILE A 130 10.43 8.01 -3.41
N TRP A 131 11.47 7.42 -2.84
CA TRP A 131 11.89 7.65 -1.44
C TRP A 131 12.25 9.09 -1.12
N ARG A 132 12.44 9.93 -2.13
CA ARG A 132 12.68 11.38 -1.95
C ARG A 132 11.60 12.08 -1.13
N TYR A 133 10.41 11.49 -1.03
CA TYR A 133 9.29 12.02 -0.25
C TYR A 133 9.27 11.52 1.20
N GLY A 134 10.34 10.86 1.66
CA GLY A 134 10.47 10.40 3.06
C GLY A 134 9.64 9.16 3.40
N GLN A 135 9.02 8.53 2.41
CA GLN A 135 8.26 7.28 2.57
C GLN A 135 8.92 6.18 1.76
N SER A 136 9.10 5.01 2.37
CA SER A 136 9.62 3.84 1.67
C SER A 136 8.56 3.26 0.74
N ALA A 137 8.95 3.01 -0.50
CA ALA A 137 8.16 2.27 -1.47
C ALA A 137 8.97 1.07 -1.95
N TYR A 138 8.29 0.01 -2.36
CA TYR A 138 8.95 -1.16 -2.92
C TYR A 138 8.04 -1.90 -3.91
N ILE A 139 8.64 -2.79 -4.69
CA ILE A 139 7.93 -3.61 -5.66
C ILE A 139 7.30 -4.79 -4.92
N PRO A 140 5.98 -4.97 -4.98
CA PRO A 140 5.31 -6.06 -4.27
C PRO A 140 5.77 -7.44 -4.73
N SER A 141 5.84 -8.39 -3.82
CA SER A 141 5.95 -9.82 -4.19
C SER A 141 4.65 -10.33 -4.80
N VAL A 142 4.68 -11.53 -5.39
CA VAL A 142 3.45 -12.18 -5.90
C VAL A 142 2.39 -12.31 -4.80
N ALA A 143 2.78 -12.68 -3.57
CA ALA A 143 1.84 -12.80 -2.45
C ALA A 143 1.17 -11.46 -2.12
N GLN A 144 1.93 -10.36 -2.12
CA GLN A 144 1.40 -9.01 -1.86
C GLN A 144 0.51 -8.52 -3.01
N MET A 145 0.85 -8.83 -4.27
CA MET A 145 -0.04 -8.52 -5.41
C MET A 145 -1.37 -9.26 -5.35
N ARG A 146 -1.42 -10.49 -4.81
CA ARG A 146 -2.68 -11.21 -4.57
C ARG A 146 -3.56 -10.49 -3.54
N LEU A 147 -2.96 -9.94 -2.48
CA LEU A 147 -3.69 -9.13 -1.51
C LEU A 147 -4.23 -7.83 -2.13
N LEU A 148 -3.41 -7.15 -2.94
CA LEU A 148 -3.84 -5.95 -3.65
C LEU A 148 -4.99 -6.25 -4.62
N TYR A 149 -4.89 -7.33 -5.40
CA TYR A 149 -5.94 -7.78 -6.29
C TYR A 149 -7.25 -8.05 -5.55
N ALA A 150 -7.19 -8.72 -4.40
CA ALA A 150 -8.37 -8.99 -3.58
C ALA A 150 -9.01 -7.71 -3.02
N ALA A 151 -8.21 -6.69 -2.71
CA ALA A 151 -8.70 -5.41 -2.19
C ALA A 151 -9.06 -4.39 -3.28
N LYS A 152 -8.76 -4.67 -4.56
CA LYS A 152 -8.84 -3.74 -5.68
C LYS A 152 -10.17 -2.98 -5.75
N ALA A 153 -11.29 -3.71 -5.66
CA ALA A 153 -12.63 -3.12 -5.80
C ALA A 153 -12.95 -2.04 -4.76
N VAL A 154 -12.33 -2.11 -3.58
CA VAL A 154 -12.58 -1.14 -2.49
C VAL A 154 -11.54 -0.02 -2.46
N VAL A 155 -10.29 -0.28 -2.85
CA VAL A 155 -9.24 0.74 -2.80
C VAL A 155 -9.14 1.58 -4.07
N SER A 156 -9.47 1.04 -5.25
CA SER A 156 -9.38 1.76 -6.52
C SER A 156 -10.21 3.06 -6.55
N PRO A 157 -11.46 3.08 -6.07
CA PRO A 157 -12.23 4.33 -5.98
C PRO A 157 -11.61 5.38 -5.04
N ILE A 158 -10.89 4.94 -4.00
CA ILE A 158 -10.22 5.87 -3.08
C ILE A 158 -8.96 6.45 -3.73
N ILE A 159 -8.21 5.62 -4.48
CA ILE A 159 -7.06 6.10 -5.27
C ILE A 159 -7.51 7.21 -6.23
N GLU A 160 -8.59 7.00 -6.97
CA GLU A 160 -9.15 7.99 -7.91
C GLU A 160 -9.57 9.28 -7.18
N LYS A 161 -10.25 9.18 -6.04
CA LYS A 161 -10.61 10.33 -5.21
C LYS A 161 -9.39 11.12 -4.70
N CYS A 162 -8.26 10.46 -4.51
CA CYS A 162 -6.99 11.10 -4.14
C CYS A 162 -6.22 11.66 -5.35
N GLY A 163 -6.79 11.59 -6.56
CA GLY A 163 -6.17 12.08 -7.79
C GLY A 163 -5.12 11.15 -8.38
N GLY A 164 -5.10 9.89 -7.97
CA GLY A 164 -4.24 8.84 -8.51
C GLY A 164 -4.88 8.06 -9.67
N ASP A 165 -4.10 7.19 -10.28
CA ASP A 165 -4.56 6.30 -11.36
C ASP A 165 -5.30 5.10 -10.76
N PRO A 166 -6.57 4.86 -11.09
CA PRO A 166 -7.31 3.71 -10.60
C PRO A 166 -6.64 2.39 -11.02
N LEU A 167 -6.80 1.35 -10.22
CA LEU A 167 -6.30 0.03 -10.56
C LEU A 167 -7.13 -0.54 -11.72
N PRO A 168 -6.50 -1.16 -12.75
CA PRO A 168 -7.19 -1.58 -13.95
C PRO A 168 -8.20 -2.71 -13.68
N ASP A 169 -9.36 -2.61 -14.30
CA ASP A 169 -10.39 -3.65 -14.30
C ASP A 169 -10.36 -4.53 -15.56
N GLU A 170 -9.75 -4.02 -16.62
CA GLU A 170 -9.66 -4.70 -17.90
C GLU A 170 -8.54 -5.75 -17.91
N THR A 171 -8.68 -6.74 -18.78
CA THR A 171 -7.68 -7.82 -18.94
C THR A 171 -6.50 -7.41 -19.81
N ASN A 172 -6.64 -6.34 -20.59
CA ASN A 172 -5.58 -5.81 -21.45
C ASN A 172 -4.73 -4.78 -20.69
N ASP A 173 -3.42 -4.81 -20.90
CA ASP A 173 -2.43 -3.86 -20.36
C ASP A 173 -2.39 -3.75 -18.82
N CYS A 174 -2.86 -4.77 -18.11
CA CYS A 174 -2.94 -4.81 -16.66
C CYS A 174 -1.81 -5.64 -16.01
N TRP A 175 -0.74 -5.89 -16.74
CA TRP A 175 0.40 -6.70 -16.31
C TRP A 175 1.45 -5.84 -15.62
N TYR A 176 1.76 -6.20 -14.37
CA TYR A 176 2.68 -5.50 -13.50
C TYR A 176 3.81 -6.41 -13.07
N TRP A 177 5.04 -5.90 -13.02
CA TRP A 177 6.12 -6.59 -12.36
C TRP A 177 5.80 -6.87 -10.90
N THR A 178 6.15 -8.07 -10.47
CA THR A 178 6.37 -8.38 -9.06
C THR A 178 7.86 -8.43 -8.80
N SER A 179 8.28 -8.39 -7.53
CA SER A 179 9.68 -8.56 -7.16
C SER A 179 10.13 -10.03 -7.06
N THR A 180 9.29 -10.98 -7.46
CA THR A 180 9.55 -12.42 -7.32
C THR A 180 10.13 -13.00 -8.60
N GLU A 181 11.34 -13.56 -8.54
CA GLU A 181 11.95 -14.30 -9.66
C GLU A 181 11.28 -15.67 -9.86
N VAL A 182 11.42 -16.24 -11.05
CA VAL A 182 10.85 -17.56 -11.38
C VAL A 182 11.77 -18.66 -10.86
N LYS A 183 11.24 -19.54 -10.02
CA LYS A 183 11.98 -20.66 -9.44
C LYS A 183 12.61 -21.54 -10.53
N GLY A 184 13.92 -21.76 -10.44
CA GLY A 184 14.72 -22.51 -11.42
C GLY A 184 15.07 -21.71 -12.69
N GLN A 185 14.60 -20.44 -12.81
CA GLN A 185 14.89 -19.54 -13.93
C GLN A 185 15.26 -18.12 -13.46
N GLN A 186 15.76 -17.99 -12.24
CA GLN A 186 16.06 -16.70 -11.60
C GLN A 186 17.04 -15.82 -12.39
N THR A 187 17.90 -16.45 -13.19
CA THR A 187 18.84 -15.72 -14.06
C THR A 187 18.19 -15.11 -15.31
N ALA A 188 16.94 -15.49 -15.63
CA ALA A 188 16.32 -15.14 -16.91
C ALA A 188 14.94 -14.50 -16.75
N LYS A 189 14.14 -14.95 -15.79
CA LYS A 189 12.71 -14.59 -15.69
C LYS A 189 12.28 -14.15 -14.30
N ALA A 190 11.27 -13.27 -14.28
CA ALA A 190 10.51 -12.90 -13.10
C ALA A 190 9.00 -12.95 -13.39
N TRP A 191 8.18 -12.86 -12.34
CA TRP A 191 6.74 -12.96 -12.45
C TRP A 191 6.09 -11.61 -12.72
N LEU A 192 5.24 -11.58 -13.74
CA LEU A 192 4.19 -10.57 -13.88
C LEU A 192 2.92 -11.04 -13.17
N TYR A 193 2.15 -10.08 -12.69
CA TYR A 193 0.82 -10.27 -12.12
C TYR A 193 -0.18 -9.37 -12.82
N SER A 194 -1.32 -9.91 -13.21
CA SER A 194 -2.41 -9.14 -13.81
C SER A 194 -3.36 -8.62 -12.73
N LEU A 195 -3.46 -7.31 -12.57
CA LEU A 195 -4.47 -6.68 -11.70
C LEU A 195 -5.88 -6.74 -12.31
N GLY A 196 -6.02 -7.04 -13.60
CA GLY A 196 -7.32 -7.24 -14.26
C GLY A 196 -7.92 -8.61 -13.96
N SER A 197 -7.11 -9.69 -14.03
CA SER A 197 -7.59 -11.08 -13.98
C SER A 197 -7.09 -11.90 -12.81
N GLY A 198 -6.07 -11.43 -12.06
CA GLY A 198 -5.38 -12.23 -11.05
C GLY A 198 -4.45 -13.29 -11.62
N ALA A 199 -4.25 -13.33 -12.94
CA ALA A 199 -3.37 -14.28 -13.60
C ALA A 199 -1.89 -13.92 -13.39
N MET A 200 -1.02 -14.89 -13.58
CA MET A 200 0.43 -14.75 -13.47
C MET A 200 1.09 -15.18 -14.79
N GLN A 201 2.20 -14.55 -15.13
CA GLN A 201 2.98 -14.87 -16.33
C GLN A 201 4.48 -14.83 -16.05
N GLU A 202 5.20 -15.89 -16.41
CA GLU A 202 6.66 -15.89 -16.47
C GLU A 202 7.13 -15.00 -17.62
N THR A 203 8.01 -14.04 -17.33
CA THR A 203 8.43 -13.05 -18.30
C THR A 203 9.94 -12.82 -18.25
N PRO A 204 10.61 -12.73 -19.41
CA PRO A 204 12.03 -12.36 -19.47
C PRO A 204 12.29 -11.02 -18.77
N LYS A 205 13.29 -10.98 -17.90
CA LYS A 205 13.61 -9.82 -17.04
C LYS A 205 13.97 -8.55 -17.81
N ILE A 206 14.42 -8.68 -19.04
CA ILE A 206 14.78 -7.56 -19.92
C ILE A 206 13.57 -6.88 -20.60
N GLN A 207 12.37 -7.44 -20.47
CA GLN A 207 11.17 -6.80 -21.00
C GLN A 207 10.72 -5.66 -20.07
N ALA A 208 10.20 -4.59 -20.66
CA ALA A 208 9.70 -3.45 -19.91
C ALA A 208 8.21 -3.62 -19.59
N HIS A 209 7.86 -3.59 -18.32
CA HIS A 209 6.48 -3.57 -17.82
C HIS A 209 6.33 -2.56 -16.69
N ARG A 210 5.11 -2.14 -16.44
CA ARG A 210 4.76 -1.28 -15.31
C ARG A 210 5.00 -1.99 -13.98
N ALA A 211 5.11 -1.21 -12.92
CA ALA A 211 4.96 -1.68 -11.56
C ALA A 211 4.05 -0.72 -10.79
N ARG A 212 3.31 -1.25 -9.83
CA ARG A 212 2.57 -0.46 -8.85
C ARG A 212 3.25 -0.66 -7.50
N PRO A 213 3.99 0.34 -6.99
CA PRO A 213 4.65 0.25 -5.68
C PRO A 213 3.64 0.12 -4.52
N ILE A 214 4.11 -0.50 -3.46
CA ILE A 214 3.39 -0.55 -2.18
C ILE A 214 4.27 -0.12 -1.03
#